data_02447e4f5c92c95a88e1f18768a3506d
#
_entry.id   02447e4f5c92c95a88e1f18768a3506d
#
_cell.length_a   1.000
_cell.length_b   1.000
_cell.length_c   1.000
_cell.angle_alpha   90.00
_cell.angle_beta   90.00
_cell.angle_gamma   90.00
#
_symmetry.space_group_name_H-M   'P 1'
#
loop_
_entity.id
_entity.type
_entity.pdbx_description
1 polymer ?
#
loop_
_entity_poly.entity_id
_entity_poly.type
_entity_poly.pdbx_seq_one_letter_code
_entity_poly.pdbx_strand_id
1 'polypeptide(L)'
;MSPVSPPFSRRRPPARITLPAAYIALLAPAGIAFGQEATSTPAATQPGVGKWYLRERVQYIKLGDDPSPEDREMDKVVATTALTCGITRELSATLTLPMALSIEDLAGSSGSDETFGAGDTSLSLKWRPLQWDLNPVDSVRVAVFGGVEAPTGTGDLGSHSWDPFAGVIFTSILGRHGFNQAVSYKFNSGGDAFGAVAGDGPDDALRYDSSYLFRLDPAVYSAQTTAATYLTFELNGLYETNGDNEILFGPGILYEARTFAVEATVGLPIVRDVDQRPETDLVITLGFRVLF
;
A
#
# COMPACT_ATOMS: atom_id res chain seq x y z
N MET A 1 2.97 -45.17 -45.07
CA MET A 1 3.38 -44.50 -43.82
C MET A 1 2.71 -43.12 -43.82
N SER A 2 1.59 -43.00 -43.13
CA SER A 2 0.87 -41.74 -42.98
C SER A 2 1.32 -41.01 -41.72
N PRO A 3 1.49 -39.68 -41.73
CA PRO A 3 1.91 -38.93 -40.55
C PRO A 3 0.77 -38.81 -39.55
N VAL A 4 1.07 -39.16 -38.31
CA VAL A 4 0.19 -38.99 -37.14
C VAL A 4 0.24 -37.53 -36.71
N SER A 5 -0.93 -36.85 -36.68
CA SER A 5 -1.08 -35.51 -36.16
C SER A 5 -1.03 -35.51 -34.63
N PRO A 6 -0.41 -34.51 -33.98
CA PRO A 6 -0.38 -34.42 -32.53
C PRO A 6 -1.75 -34.01 -31.98
N PRO A 7 -2.11 -34.40 -30.74
CA PRO A 7 -3.40 -34.10 -30.13
C PRO A 7 -3.47 -32.61 -29.70
N PHE A 8 -4.61 -32.00 -30.04
CA PHE A 8 -4.98 -30.65 -29.60
C PHE A 8 -4.98 -30.55 -28.07
N SER A 9 -4.13 -29.70 -27.50
CA SER A 9 -4.16 -29.33 -26.09
C SER A 9 -5.41 -28.48 -25.84
N ARG A 10 -6.29 -28.97 -24.98
CA ARG A 10 -7.46 -28.21 -24.50
C ARG A 10 -6.97 -27.14 -23.53
N ARG A 11 -6.97 -25.88 -23.93
CA ARG A 11 -6.80 -24.76 -23.00
C ARG A 11 -7.91 -24.84 -21.96
N ARG A 12 -7.53 -24.87 -20.69
CA ARG A 12 -8.47 -24.73 -19.57
C ARG A 12 -9.01 -23.29 -19.57
N PRO A 13 -10.31 -23.10 -19.29
CA PRO A 13 -10.84 -21.74 -19.12
C PRO A 13 -10.21 -21.07 -17.90
N PRO A 14 -10.01 -19.75 -17.93
CA PRO A 14 -9.44 -19.02 -16.78
C PRO A 14 -10.29 -19.23 -15.53
N ALA A 15 -9.64 -19.44 -14.41
CA ALA A 15 -10.27 -19.58 -13.10
C ALA A 15 -11.11 -18.34 -12.78
N ARG A 16 -12.39 -18.53 -12.49
CA ARG A 16 -13.26 -17.44 -12.05
C ARG A 16 -12.93 -17.14 -10.58
N ILE A 17 -12.29 -16.00 -10.37
CA ILE A 17 -12.04 -15.46 -9.03
C ILE A 17 -13.40 -15.06 -8.44
N THR A 18 -13.94 -15.87 -7.53
CA THR A 18 -15.08 -15.50 -6.68
C THR A 18 -14.51 -14.96 -5.36
N LEU A 19 -14.38 -13.64 -5.26
CA LEU A 19 -14.09 -12.99 -3.98
C LEU A 19 -15.25 -13.23 -3.00
N PRO A 20 -15.00 -13.67 -1.75
CA PRO A 20 -16.05 -13.81 -0.76
C PRO A 20 -16.58 -12.42 -0.37
N ALA A 21 -17.83 -12.14 -0.73
CA ALA A 21 -18.55 -10.94 -0.35
C ALA A 21 -19.05 -11.05 1.10
N ALA A 22 -18.17 -10.84 2.06
CA ALA A 22 -18.59 -10.75 3.45
C ALA A 22 -17.62 -9.87 4.22
N TYR A 23 -17.93 -8.57 4.31
CA TYR A 23 -17.55 -7.69 5.42
C TYR A 23 -18.09 -6.27 5.15
N ILE A 24 -19.38 -6.08 5.36
CA ILE A 24 -19.94 -4.73 5.54
C ILE A 24 -20.97 -4.83 6.67
N ALA A 25 -20.61 -4.34 7.85
CA ALA A 25 -21.53 -3.68 8.79
C ALA A 25 -20.79 -3.27 10.06
N LEU A 26 -20.62 -2.00 10.26
CA LEU A 26 -20.89 -1.33 11.54
C LEU A 26 -20.73 0.19 11.35
N LEU A 27 -21.84 0.89 11.21
CA LEU A 27 -21.89 2.35 11.13
C LEU A 27 -22.37 2.92 12.45
N ALA A 28 -21.61 3.80 13.05
CA ALA A 28 -22.09 4.77 14.02
C ALA A 28 -21.50 6.16 13.69
N PRO A 29 -22.29 7.26 13.75
CA PRO A 29 -21.88 8.56 13.22
C PRO A 29 -21.10 9.37 14.25
N ALA A 30 -19.91 9.83 13.89
CA ALA A 30 -19.27 10.97 14.55
C ALA A 30 -18.38 11.71 13.55
N GLY A 31 -18.72 12.95 13.25
CA GLY A 31 -18.03 13.77 12.28
C GLY A 31 -16.63 14.18 12.72
N ILE A 32 -15.63 13.73 11.98
CA ILE A 32 -14.26 14.30 11.97
C ILE A 32 -13.77 14.15 10.54
N ALA A 33 -13.20 15.23 9.98
CA ALA A 33 -12.59 15.20 8.65
C ALA A 33 -11.33 14.34 8.67
N PHE A 34 -11.18 13.47 7.68
CA PHE A 34 -9.90 12.84 7.37
C PHE A 34 -8.89 13.92 6.93
N GLY A 35 -7.63 13.71 7.19
CA GLY A 35 -6.59 14.55 6.61
C GLY A 35 -6.26 14.05 5.20
N GLN A 36 -5.91 14.95 4.30
CA GLN A 36 -5.51 14.68 2.90
C GLN A 36 -4.35 13.66 2.86
N GLU A 37 -4.68 12.38 2.93
CA GLU A 37 -3.73 11.26 2.87
C GLU A 37 -3.87 10.58 1.52
N ALA A 38 -2.76 10.40 0.84
CA ALA A 38 -2.73 9.72 -0.45
C ALA A 38 -2.84 8.18 -0.29
N THR A 39 -2.99 7.48 -1.40
CA THR A 39 -3.26 6.04 -1.41
C THR A 39 -2.08 5.23 -0.86
N SER A 40 -0.85 5.57 -1.24
CA SER A 40 0.36 4.83 -0.87
C SER A 40 1.29 5.62 0.04
N THR A 41 1.33 6.95 -0.09
CA THR A 41 2.18 7.83 0.73
C THR A 41 1.54 8.10 2.10
N PRO A 42 2.19 7.73 3.22
CA PRO A 42 1.69 8.02 4.54
C PRO A 42 1.58 9.53 4.83
N ALA A 43 0.61 9.92 5.66
CA ALA A 43 0.46 11.29 6.15
C ALA A 43 0.65 11.38 7.68
N ALA A 44 1.08 12.56 8.16
CA ALA A 44 1.19 12.86 9.59
C ALA A 44 -0.18 13.16 10.24
N THR A 45 -1.25 12.55 9.71
CA THR A 45 -2.61 12.59 10.22
C THR A 45 -2.86 11.38 11.10
N GLN A 46 -3.82 11.47 12.01
CA GLN A 46 -4.21 10.35 12.87
C GLN A 46 -5.62 10.54 13.41
N PRO A 47 -6.32 9.46 13.79
CA PRO A 47 -7.64 9.54 14.38
C PRO A 47 -7.61 10.29 15.72
N GLY A 48 -8.73 10.90 16.10
CA GLY A 48 -8.90 11.50 17.40
C GLY A 48 -8.82 10.48 18.53
N VAL A 49 -8.66 10.94 19.77
CA VAL A 49 -8.55 10.08 20.97
C VAL A 49 -9.75 9.15 21.07
N GLY A 50 -9.49 7.85 21.20
CA GLY A 50 -10.50 6.81 21.29
C GLY A 50 -11.26 6.55 19.99
N LYS A 51 -10.88 7.21 18.91
CA LYS A 51 -11.43 6.95 17.56
C LYS A 51 -10.60 5.91 16.83
N TRP A 52 -11.30 5.20 15.96
CA TRP A 52 -10.73 4.15 15.15
C TRP A 52 -10.91 4.49 13.68
N TYR A 53 -9.95 4.14 12.85
CA TYR A 53 -10.17 4.10 11.42
C TYR A 53 -9.69 2.76 10.85
N LEU A 54 -10.51 2.22 9.97
CA LEU A 54 -10.22 1.05 9.17
C LEU A 54 -9.85 1.51 7.77
N ARG A 55 -8.76 1.00 7.23
CA ARG A 55 -8.38 1.16 5.83
C ARG A 55 -8.25 -0.21 5.19
N GLU A 56 -8.98 -0.39 4.10
CA GLU A 56 -8.81 -1.50 3.17
C GLU A 56 -8.14 -1.01 1.91
N ARG A 57 -7.15 -1.73 1.43
CA ARG A 57 -6.43 -1.44 0.21
C ARG A 57 -6.26 -2.73 -0.57
N VAL A 58 -6.71 -2.75 -1.81
CA VAL A 58 -6.51 -3.86 -2.74
C VAL A 58 -5.61 -3.40 -3.86
N GLN A 59 -4.51 -4.10 -4.05
CA GLN A 59 -3.50 -3.82 -5.07
C GLN A 59 -3.43 -4.99 -6.04
N TYR A 60 -3.54 -4.71 -7.32
CA TYR A 60 -3.07 -5.60 -8.37
C TYR A 60 -1.68 -5.14 -8.78
N ILE A 61 -0.72 -6.06 -8.75
CA ILE A 61 0.69 -5.80 -9.06
C ILE A 61 1.10 -6.78 -10.15
N LYS A 62 1.55 -6.23 -11.27
CA LYS A 62 2.18 -7.00 -12.33
C LYS A 62 3.69 -6.83 -12.24
N LEU A 63 4.40 -7.94 -12.22
CA LEU A 63 5.86 -8.04 -12.19
C LEU A 63 6.33 -8.83 -13.40
N GLY A 64 7.40 -8.38 -14.02
CA GLY A 64 8.03 -9.03 -15.17
C GLY A 64 9.51 -8.72 -15.26
N ASP A 65 10.13 -9.00 -16.39
CA ASP A 65 11.56 -8.72 -16.64
C ASP A 65 12.45 -9.16 -15.45
N ASP A 66 12.29 -10.43 -15.02
CA ASP A 66 13.10 -11.01 -13.93
C ASP A 66 14.53 -11.24 -14.41
N PRO A 67 15.54 -10.57 -13.81
CA PRO A 67 16.93 -10.73 -14.20
C PRO A 67 17.51 -12.09 -13.78
N SER A 68 16.81 -12.87 -12.96
CA SER A 68 17.22 -14.21 -12.55
C SER A 68 17.11 -15.22 -13.72
N PRO A 69 17.86 -16.35 -13.66
CA PRO A 69 17.75 -17.42 -14.67
C PRO A 69 16.36 -18.07 -14.73
N GLU A 70 15.50 -17.81 -13.74
CA GLU A 70 14.14 -18.36 -13.65
C GLU A 70 13.17 -17.61 -14.56
N ASP A 71 13.50 -16.34 -14.93
CA ASP A 71 12.72 -15.46 -15.85
C ASP A 71 11.23 -15.50 -15.49
N ARG A 72 10.92 -15.10 -14.26
CA ARG A 72 9.58 -15.19 -13.67
C ARG A 72 8.70 -14.04 -14.11
N GLU A 73 7.49 -14.33 -14.52
CA GLU A 73 6.40 -13.36 -14.61
C GLU A 73 5.42 -13.60 -13.47
N MET A 74 5.03 -12.54 -12.76
CA MET A 74 4.16 -12.68 -11.58
C MET A 74 3.01 -11.69 -11.63
N ASP A 75 1.81 -12.20 -11.36
CA ASP A 75 0.62 -11.40 -11.08
C ASP A 75 0.24 -11.56 -9.61
N LYS A 76 0.26 -10.45 -8.86
CA LYS A 76 -0.12 -10.46 -7.44
C LYS A 76 -1.37 -9.63 -7.18
N VAL A 77 -2.25 -10.13 -6.31
CA VAL A 77 -3.34 -9.35 -5.72
C VAL A 77 -3.13 -9.32 -4.23
N VAL A 78 -2.86 -8.13 -3.69
CA VAL A 78 -2.63 -7.93 -2.25
C VAL A 78 -3.76 -7.11 -1.66
N ALA A 79 -4.46 -7.67 -0.68
CA ALA A 79 -5.44 -6.98 0.14
C ALA A 79 -4.83 -6.66 1.50
N THR A 80 -4.77 -5.38 1.87
CA THR A 80 -4.19 -4.94 3.14
C THR A 80 -5.24 -4.27 4.00
N THR A 81 -5.54 -4.88 5.15
CA THR A 81 -6.39 -4.31 6.20
C THR A 81 -5.52 -3.60 7.23
N ALA A 82 -5.73 -2.31 7.44
CA ALA A 82 -5.06 -1.54 8.49
C ALA A 82 -6.09 -0.96 9.46
N LEU A 83 -5.96 -1.31 10.73
CA LEU A 83 -6.80 -0.81 11.82
C LEU A 83 -5.98 0.13 12.70
N THR A 84 -6.34 1.41 12.74
CA THR A 84 -5.64 2.44 13.50
C THR A 84 -6.51 2.98 14.63
N CYS A 85 -5.94 3.09 15.84
CA CYS A 85 -6.57 3.67 17.02
C CYS A 85 -5.81 4.92 17.48
N GLY A 86 -6.54 6.01 17.74
CA GLY A 86 -6.00 7.20 18.40
C GLY A 86 -5.90 6.99 19.90
N ILE A 87 -4.68 6.95 20.45
CA ILE A 87 -4.42 6.75 21.88
C ILE A 87 -4.42 8.11 22.61
N THR A 88 -3.68 9.07 22.08
CA THR A 88 -3.68 10.46 22.51
C THR A 88 -3.89 11.37 21.30
N ARG A 89 -3.83 12.69 21.49
CA ARG A 89 -3.88 13.64 20.37
C ARG A 89 -2.67 13.52 19.45
N GLU A 90 -1.55 13.06 19.98
CA GLU A 90 -0.27 12.97 19.30
C GLU A 90 0.16 11.53 19.00
N LEU A 91 -0.50 10.51 19.59
CA LEU A 91 -0.09 9.10 19.49
C LEU A 91 -1.22 8.25 18.96
N SER A 92 -0.92 7.41 17.98
CA SER A 92 -1.80 6.35 17.46
C SER A 92 -1.06 5.03 17.30
N ALA A 93 -1.81 3.92 17.33
CA ALA A 93 -1.32 2.58 17.04
C ALA A 93 -2.04 2.03 15.81
N THR A 94 -1.32 1.29 14.98
CA THR A 94 -1.85 0.64 13.78
C THR A 94 -1.47 -0.83 13.76
N LEU A 95 -2.46 -1.69 13.55
CA LEU A 95 -2.29 -3.09 13.20
C LEU A 95 -2.54 -3.26 11.70
N THR A 96 -1.61 -3.91 10.98
CA THR A 96 -1.72 -4.16 9.54
C THR A 96 -1.72 -5.65 9.26
N LEU A 97 -2.65 -6.10 8.44
CA LEU A 97 -2.90 -7.50 8.10
C LEU A 97 -2.96 -7.62 6.57
N PRO A 98 -1.90 -8.06 5.89
CA PRO A 98 -1.92 -8.32 4.46
C PRO A 98 -2.41 -9.74 4.16
N MET A 99 -3.13 -9.88 3.04
CA MET A 99 -3.49 -11.14 2.41
C MET A 99 -3.10 -11.04 0.95
N ALA A 100 -2.49 -12.07 0.40
CA ALA A 100 -2.03 -12.06 -0.98
C ALA A 100 -2.44 -13.32 -1.74
N LEU A 101 -2.69 -13.13 -3.03
CA LEU A 101 -2.73 -14.15 -4.06
C LEU A 101 -1.59 -13.83 -5.04
N SER A 102 -0.67 -14.76 -5.21
CA SER A 102 0.41 -14.69 -6.20
C SER A 102 0.20 -15.78 -7.24
N ILE A 103 0.29 -15.41 -8.51
CA ILE A 103 0.28 -16.32 -9.65
C ILE A 103 1.63 -16.12 -10.34
N GLU A 104 2.42 -17.18 -10.44
CA GLU A 104 3.77 -17.15 -10.97
C GLU A 104 3.89 -18.07 -12.17
N ASP A 105 4.40 -17.52 -13.28
CA ASP A 105 4.73 -18.24 -14.51
C ASP A 105 6.26 -18.30 -14.63
N LEU A 106 6.81 -19.51 -14.67
CA LEU A 106 8.26 -19.77 -14.85
C LEU A 106 8.56 -20.00 -16.32
N ALA A 107 9.66 -19.45 -16.82
CA ALA A 107 10.12 -19.68 -18.18
C ALA A 107 10.34 -21.18 -18.46
N GLY A 108 9.71 -21.68 -19.53
CA GLY A 108 9.79 -23.09 -19.92
C GLY A 108 8.88 -24.04 -19.14
N SER A 109 8.12 -23.57 -18.16
CA SER A 109 7.06 -24.34 -17.50
C SER A 109 5.79 -24.38 -18.34
N SER A 110 5.03 -25.47 -18.22
CA SER A 110 3.72 -25.59 -18.90
C SER A 110 2.53 -25.22 -17.99
N GLY A 111 2.78 -24.64 -16.82
CA GLY A 111 1.76 -24.27 -15.85
C GLY A 111 2.20 -23.11 -14.97
N SER A 112 1.23 -22.42 -14.36
CA SER A 112 1.45 -21.41 -13.34
C SER A 112 1.30 -22.00 -11.96
N ASP A 113 2.12 -21.53 -11.02
CA ASP A 113 1.97 -21.83 -9.60
C ASP A 113 1.13 -20.73 -8.92
N GLU A 114 0.14 -21.15 -8.12
CA GLU A 114 -0.74 -20.24 -7.39
C GLU A 114 -0.50 -20.39 -5.88
N THR A 115 -0.17 -19.26 -5.22
CA THR A 115 -0.03 -19.19 -3.76
C THR A 115 -1.02 -18.19 -3.20
N PHE A 116 -1.86 -18.62 -2.24
CA PHE A 116 -2.79 -17.77 -1.52
C PHE A 116 -2.60 -17.90 -0.02
N GLY A 117 -2.50 -16.77 0.69
CA GLY A 117 -2.34 -16.78 2.15
C GLY A 117 -2.20 -15.41 2.76
N ALA A 118 -1.89 -15.39 4.04
CA ALA A 118 -1.55 -14.18 4.77
C ALA A 118 -0.08 -13.79 4.50
N GLY A 119 0.19 -12.51 4.39
CA GLY A 119 1.52 -11.97 4.56
C GLY A 119 1.84 -11.68 6.03
N ASP A 120 2.95 -11.04 6.29
CA ASP A 120 3.39 -10.75 7.65
C ASP A 120 2.58 -9.61 8.29
N THR A 121 2.13 -9.85 9.51
CA THR A 121 1.36 -8.88 10.29
C THR A 121 2.30 -7.87 10.91
N SER A 122 1.98 -6.58 10.82
CA SER A 122 2.76 -5.54 11.49
C SER A 122 1.98 -4.76 12.54
N LEU A 123 2.69 -4.34 13.59
CA LEU A 123 2.20 -3.44 14.61
C LEU A 123 3.11 -2.21 14.68
N SER A 124 2.52 -1.02 14.58
CA SER A 124 3.27 0.24 14.63
C SER A 124 2.63 1.28 15.55
N LEU A 125 3.48 2.17 16.03
CA LEU A 125 3.10 3.39 16.74
C LEU A 125 3.51 4.60 15.91
N LYS A 126 2.63 5.61 15.82
CA LYS A 126 2.91 6.88 15.18
C LYS A 126 2.73 7.99 16.20
N TRP A 127 3.80 8.76 16.41
CA TRP A 127 3.81 9.93 17.27
C TRP A 127 4.01 11.19 16.44
N ARG A 128 3.12 12.17 16.62
CA ARG A 128 3.12 13.46 15.93
C ARG A 128 3.54 14.58 16.92
N PRO A 129 4.84 14.79 17.12
CA PRO A 129 5.35 15.82 18.04
C PRO A 129 5.05 17.24 17.63
N LEU A 130 4.87 17.48 16.31
CA LEU A 130 4.73 18.83 15.79
C LEU A 130 3.45 18.94 14.93
N GLN A 131 2.65 19.93 15.28
CA GLN A 131 1.49 20.38 14.51
C GLN A 131 1.35 21.88 14.64
N TRP A 132 1.31 22.57 13.51
CA TRP A 132 1.01 23.99 13.42
C TRP A 132 -0.23 24.18 12.57
N ASP A 133 -1.32 24.60 13.20
CA ASP A 133 -2.56 24.95 12.52
C ASP A 133 -2.51 26.45 12.20
N LEU A 134 -2.34 26.78 10.92
CA LEU A 134 -2.23 28.15 10.44
C LEU A 134 -3.61 28.81 10.35
N ASN A 135 -4.64 28.01 10.06
CA ASN A 135 -6.04 28.37 10.06
C ASN A 135 -6.89 27.07 10.13
N PRO A 136 -8.24 27.10 10.07
CA PRO A 136 -9.08 25.89 10.17
C PRO A 136 -8.81 24.80 9.11
N VAL A 137 -8.14 25.14 8.00
CA VAL A 137 -7.84 24.22 6.90
C VAL A 137 -6.34 23.97 6.78
N ASP A 138 -5.54 25.03 6.91
CA ASP A 138 -4.12 24.97 6.64
C ASP A 138 -3.33 24.50 7.86
N SER A 139 -2.47 23.53 7.66
CA SER A 139 -1.65 22.98 8.75
C SER A 139 -0.35 22.40 8.22
N VAL A 140 0.66 22.39 9.09
CA VAL A 140 1.93 21.69 8.87
C VAL A 140 2.14 20.72 10.02
N ARG A 141 2.52 19.49 9.71
CA ARG A 141 2.63 18.40 10.70
C ARG A 141 3.89 17.59 10.43
N VAL A 142 4.51 17.13 11.52
CA VAL A 142 5.61 16.16 11.48
C VAL A 142 5.27 15.01 12.41
N ALA A 143 5.42 13.80 11.94
CA ALA A 143 5.27 12.60 12.74
C ALA A 143 6.48 11.68 12.56
N VAL A 144 6.78 10.92 13.61
CA VAL A 144 7.67 9.77 13.54
C VAL A 144 6.87 8.52 13.80
N PHE A 145 7.26 7.43 13.19
CA PHE A 145 6.62 6.14 13.43
C PHE A 145 7.65 5.03 13.52
N GLY A 146 7.28 3.97 14.18
CA GLY A 146 8.09 2.77 14.24
C GLY A 146 7.23 1.58 14.64
N GLY A 147 7.69 0.41 14.29
CA GLY A 147 6.95 -0.82 14.50
C GLY A 147 7.79 -2.04 14.25
N VAL A 148 7.12 -3.16 14.22
CA VAL A 148 7.71 -4.45 13.91
C VAL A 148 6.73 -5.26 13.08
N GLU A 149 7.25 -5.95 12.11
CA GLU A 149 6.58 -6.98 11.34
C GLU A 149 6.91 -8.33 11.95
N ALA A 150 5.90 -9.17 12.13
CA ALA A 150 6.03 -10.48 12.76
C ALA A 150 5.93 -11.59 11.70
N PRO A 151 6.69 -12.69 11.83
CA PRO A 151 6.71 -13.82 10.88
C PRO A 151 5.41 -14.62 10.94
N THR A 152 4.31 -14.03 10.51
CA THR A 152 2.97 -14.64 10.52
C THR A 152 2.48 -15.03 9.13
N GLY A 153 3.27 -14.73 8.11
CA GLY A 153 2.96 -15.02 6.72
C GLY A 153 2.92 -16.52 6.41
N THR A 154 2.22 -16.87 5.37
CA THR A 154 2.02 -18.25 4.93
C THR A 154 2.95 -18.55 3.77
N GLY A 155 3.85 -19.56 3.92
CA GLY A 155 4.79 -19.95 2.87
C GLY A 155 5.58 -18.74 2.36
N ASP A 156 5.77 -18.63 1.07
CA ASP A 156 6.57 -17.57 0.42
C ASP A 156 5.91 -16.17 0.44
N LEU A 157 4.74 -16.03 1.10
CA LEU A 157 4.08 -14.74 1.31
C LEU A 157 4.52 -14.03 2.59
N GLY A 158 5.38 -14.65 3.41
CA GLY A 158 5.97 -14.05 4.62
C GLY A 158 7.48 -14.04 4.55
N SER A 159 8.11 -13.11 5.26
CA SER A 159 9.57 -13.01 5.39
C SER A 159 10.17 -14.07 6.28
N HIS A 160 9.36 -14.73 7.12
CA HIS A 160 9.77 -15.67 8.18
C HIS A 160 10.70 -15.04 9.23
N SER A 161 10.76 -13.72 9.31
CA SER A 161 11.63 -12.98 10.23
C SER A 161 10.88 -11.90 10.99
N TRP A 162 11.50 -11.38 12.05
CA TRP A 162 11.03 -10.22 12.79
C TRP A 162 11.72 -8.97 12.25
N ASP A 163 10.97 -8.10 11.58
CA ASP A 163 11.54 -7.00 10.82
C ASP A 163 11.10 -5.66 11.43
N PRO A 164 11.94 -5.06 12.29
CA PRO A 164 11.67 -3.74 12.85
C PRO A 164 11.80 -2.67 11.77
N PHE A 165 10.92 -1.65 11.85
CA PHE A 165 10.97 -0.50 10.96
C PHE A 165 10.73 0.80 11.70
N ALA A 166 11.25 1.89 11.14
CA ALA A 166 11.01 3.24 11.65
C ALA A 166 11.05 4.25 10.50
N GLY A 167 10.40 5.40 10.71
CA GLY A 167 10.37 6.44 9.71
C GLY A 167 9.88 7.79 10.22
N VAL A 168 9.91 8.76 9.31
CA VAL A 168 9.45 10.13 9.54
C VAL A 168 8.47 10.53 8.44
N ILE A 169 7.46 11.31 8.81
CA ILE A 169 6.43 11.81 7.90
C ILE A 169 6.33 13.32 8.07
N PHE A 170 6.33 14.03 6.96
CA PHE A 170 5.99 15.44 6.85
C PHE A 170 4.68 15.57 6.08
N THR A 171 3.76 16.42 6.56
CA THR A 171 2.50 16.76 5.89
C THR A 171 2.31 18.25 5.91
N SER A 172 1.98 18.86 4.77
CA SER A 172 1.59 20.26 4.64
C SER A 172 0.28 20.36 3.87
N ILE A 173 -0.69 21.07 4.43
CA ILE A 173 -1.97 21.37 3.79
C ILE A 173 -2.08 22.89 3.72
N LEU A 174 -2.17 23.44 2.51
CA LEU A 174 -2.25 24.88 2.25
C LEU A 174 -3.34 25.14 1.21
N GLY A 175 -4.48 25.67 1.66
CA GLY A 175 -5.62 25.95 0.79
C GLY A 175 -6.17 24.70 0.11
N ARG A 176 -5.94 24.58 -1.20
CA ARG A 176 -6.37 23.43 -2.02
C ARG A 176 -5.25 22.38 -2.21
N HIS A 177 -4.08 22.64 -1.69
CA HIS A 177 -2.86 21.86 -1.93
C HIS A 177 -2.50 21.06 -0.69
N GLY A 178 -2.31 19.77 -0.85
CA GLY A 178 -1.74 18.87 0.15
C GLY A 178 -0.42 18.32 -0.35
N PHE A 179 0.54 18.20 0.55
CA PHE A 179 1.82 17.58 0.27
C PHE A 179 2.19 16.67 1.44
N ASN A 180 2.51 15.42 1.14
CA ASN A 180 3.04 14.47 2.11
C ASN A 180 4.39 13.96 1.63
N GLN A 181 5.29 13.75 2.56
CA GLN A 181 6.57 13.12 2.33
C GLN A 181 6.85 12.16 3.50
N ALA A 182 7.27 10.95 3.17
CA ALA A 182 7.66 9.95 4.16
C ALA A 182 8.98 9.30 3.77
N VAL A 183 9.79 9.01 4.77
CA VAL A 183 10.99 8.18 4.60
C VAL A 183 10.98 7.17 5.73
N SER A 184 11.18 5.89 5.40
CA SER A 184 11.24 4.82 6.39
C SER A 184 12.28 3.77 6.00
N TYR A 185 12.83 3.15 7.01
CA TYR A 185 13.78 2.06 6.87
C TYR A 185 13.25 0.84 7.61
N LYS A 186 13.27 -0.31 6.94
CA LYS A 186 12.94 -1.63 7.49
C LYS A 186 14.22 -2.47 7.52
N PHE A 187 14.52 -2.99 8.71
CA PHE A 187 15.60 -3.94 8.92
C PHE A 187 15.04 -5.34 8.72
N ASN A 188 15.33 -5.95 7.60
CA ASN A 188 14.97 -7.34 7.33
C ASN A 188 15.99 -8.25 7.99
N SER A 189 15.56 -9.04 8.99
CA SER A 189 16.48 -9.81 9.81
C SER A 189 16.78 -11.22 9.28
N GLY A 190 16.29 -11.54 8.11
CA GLY A 190 16.46 -12.82 7.42
C GLY A 190 15.23 -13.16 6.60
N GLY A 191 15.19 -14.36 6.08
CA GLY A 191 14.13 -14.85 5.21
C GLY A 191 14.64 -15.10 3.80
N ASP A 192 14.05 -16.09 3.16
CA ASP A 192 14.44 -16.51 1.81
C ASP A 192 13.38 -16.14 0.77
N ALA A 193 12.23 -15.58 1.23
CA ALA A 193 11.09 -15.32 0.38
C ALA A 193 10.98 -13.83 0.01
N PHE A 194 10.43 -13.57 -1.16
CA PHE A 194 10.17 -12.22 -1.66
C PHE A 194 8.98 -11.52 -0.97
N GLY A 195 8.30 -12.21 -0.05
CA GLY A 195 7.16 -11.70 0.69
C GLY A 195 5.94 -11.35 -0.17
N ALA A 196 4.87 -10.92 0.50
CA ALA A 196 3.65 -10.47 -0.17
C ALA A 196 3.85 -9.11 -0.85
N VAL A 197 4.73 -8.27 -0.33
CA VAL A 197 4.94 -6.87 -0.75
C VAL A 197 6.42 -6.65 -1.06
N ALA A 198 6.73 -5.83 -2.06
CA ALA A 198 8.10 -5.43 -2.37
C ALA A 198 8.79 -4.78 -1.15
N GLY A 199 10.05 -5.14 -0.88
CA GLY A 199 10.81 -4.74 0.30
C GLY A 199 10.60 -5.64 1.53
N ASP A 200 9.93 -6.79 1.35
CA ASP A 200 9.77 -7.84 2.37
C ASP A 200 10.73 -9.02 2.11
N GLY A 201 11.70 -8.85 1.20
CA GLY A 201 12.76 -9.79 0.92
C GLY A 201 13.85 -9.79 2.00
N PRO A 202 14.96 -10.55 1.80
CA PRO A 202 16.02 -10.69 2.80
C PRO A 202 16.86 -9.42 3.02
N ASP A 203 16.82 -8.49 2.08
CA ASP A 203 17.61 -7.25 2.12
C ASP A 203 16.84 -6.11 2.80
N ASP A 204 17.57 -5.27 3.53
CA ASP A 204 16.96 -4.12 4.19
C ASP A 204 16.34 -3.16 3.15
N ALA A 205 15.21 -2.54 3.53
CA ALA A 205 14.43 -1.71 2.63
C ALA A 205 14.34 -0.24 3.10
N LEU A 206 14.74 0.69 2.25
CA LEU A 206 14.50 2.13 2.40
C LEU A 206 13.34 2.54 1.50
N ARG A 207 12.23 3.00 2.08
CA ARG A 207 11.11 3.60 1.35
C ARG A 207 11.19 5.11 1.44
N TYR A 208 10.96 5.79 0.31
CA TYR A 208 10.91 7.24 0.23
C TYR A 208 9.76 7.66 -0.66
N ASP A 209 8.72 8.17 -0.02
CA ASP A 209 7.43 8.45 -0.65
C ASP A 209 7.14 9.94 -0.64
N SER A 210 6.59 10.43 -1.74
CA SER A 210 6.10 11.81 -1.86
C SER A 210 4.72 11.80 -2.49
N SER A 211 3.79 12.62 -2.01
CA SER A 211 2.51 12.82 -2.68
C SER A 211 2.11 14.29 -2.72
N TYR A 212 1.48 14.65 -3.80
CA TYR A 212 0.82 15.93 -4.00
C TYR A 212 -0.67 15.69 -4.24
N LEU A 213 -1.51 16.41 -3.49
CA LEU A 213 -2.96 16.35 -3.61
C LEU A 213 -3.49 17.73 -3.98
N PHE A 214 -4.32 17.78 -5.01
CA PHE A 214 -5.01 19.00 -5.40
C PHE A 214 -6.52 18.82 -5.25
N ARG A 215 -7.14 19.62 -4.36
CA ARG A 215 -8.59 19.57 -4.16
C ARG A 215 -9.33 20.16 -5.36
N LEU A 216 -10.03 19.31 -6.09
CA LEU A 216 -10.87 19.69 -7.22
C LEU A 216 -12.16 20.37 -6.74
N ASP A 217 -12.84 19.72 -5.81
CA ASP A 217 -14.13 20.15 -5.27
C ASP A 217 -14.22 19.86 -3.76
N PRO A 218 -14.77 20.78 -2.95
CA PRO A 218 -15.13 22.15 -3.28
C PRO A 218 -13.88 23.04 -3.42
N ALA A 219 -14.00 24.12 -4.19
CA ALA A 219 -12.93 25.11 -4.29
C ALA A 219 -12.63 25.77 -2.92
N VAL A 220 -13.65 25.99 -2.10
CA VAL A 220 -13.56 26.54 -0.75
C VAL A 220 -14.44 25.72 0.19
N TYR A 221 -13.90 25.34 1.33
CA TYR A 221 -14.68 24.68 2.37
C TYR A 221 -15.70 25.64 2.99
N SER A 222 -16.89 25.11 3.25
CA SER A 222 -17.97 25.79 3.96
C SER A 222 -18.54 24.90 5.06
N ALA A 223 -19.39 25.46 5.91
CA ALA A 223 -20.09 24.68 6.95
C ALA A 223 -20.98 23.55 6.36
N GLN A 224 -21.40 23.70 5.11
CA GLN A 224 -22.22 22.73 4.38
C GLN A 224 -21.40 21.66 3.67
N THR A 225 -20.08 21.79 3.59
CA THR A 225 -19.23 20.82 2.92
C THR A 225 -19.28 19.47 3.65
N THR A 226 -19.66 18.43 2.92
CA THR A 226 -19.75 17.05 3.43
C THR A 226 -18.70 16.11 2.86
N ALA A 227 -18.11 16.49 1.73
CA ALA A 227 -17.09 15.71 1.05
C ALA A 227 -16.16 16.61 0.23
N ALA A 228 -15.03 16.06 -0.18
CA ALA A 228 -14.10 16.70 -1.09
C ALA A 228 -13.52 15.66 -2.07
N THR A 229 -13.17 16.12 -3.26
CA THR A 229 -12.52 15.28 -4.30
C THR A 229 -11.16 15.88 -4.61
N TYR A 230 -10.15 15.01 -4.71
CA TYR A 230 -8.78 15.39 -4.99
C TYR A 230 -8.22 14.62 -6.17
N LEU A 231 -7.41 15.27 -7.00
CA LEU A 231 -6.41 14.61 -7.80
C LEU A 231 -5.19 14.34 -6.91
N THR A 232 -4.61 13.16 -7.06
CA THR A 232 -3.41 12.76 -6.34
C THR A 232 -2.30 12.41 -7.33
N PHE A 233 -1.08 12.75 -6.97
CA PHE A 233 0.12 12.35 -7.70
C PHE A 233 1.10 11.85 -6.66
N GLU A 234 1.55 10.60 -6.80
CA GLU A 234 2.46 9.96 -5.87
C GLU A 234 3.77 9.59 -6.56
N LEU A 235 4.87 9.69 -5.84
CA LEU A 235 6.16 9.09 -6.16
C LEU A 235 6.49 8.15 -5.02
N ASN A 236 6.51 6.86 -5.30
CA ASN A 236 6.81 5.83 -4.31
C ASN A 236 8.13 5.15 -4.69
N GLY A 237 9.14 5.37 -3.87
CA GLY A 237 10.47 4.83 -4.06
C GLY A 237 10.78 3.70 -3.08
N LEU A 238 11.45 2.68 -3.59
CA LEU A 238 11.99 1.57 -2.82
C LEU A 238 13.44 1.35 -3.22
N TYR A 239 14.33 1.42 -2.24
CA TYR A 239 15.73 1.00 -2.38
C TYR A 239 15.98 -0.17 -1.43
N GLU A 240 16.56 -1.23 -1.95
CA GLU A 240 16.95 -2.44 -1.20
C GLU A 240 18.48 -2.49 -1.09
N THR A 241 19.02 -2.98 0.03
CA THR A 241 20.48 -2.94 0.29
C THR A 241 21.30 -3.85 -0.60
N ASN A 242 20.67 -4.73 -1.38
CA ASN A 242 21.29 -5.48 -2.48
C ASN A 242 21.64 -4.61 -3.69
N GLY A 243 21.15 -3.35 -3.75
CA GLY A 243 21.38 -2.39 -4.82
C GLY A 243 20.14 -2.05 -5.63
N ASP A 244 19.08 -2.84 -5.53
CA ASP A 244 17.83 -2.63 -6.27
C ASP A 244 17.18 -1.30 -5.89
N ASN A 245 16.74 -0.53 -6.90
CA ASN A 245 16.09 0.75 -6.73
C ASN A 245 14.96 0.95 -7.75
N GLU A 246 13.76 1.14 -7.26
CA GLU A 246 12.56 1.32 -8.09
C GLU A 246 11.77 2.55 -7.66
N ILE A 247 11.28 3.35 -8.62
CA ILE A 247 10.39 4.48 -8.35
C ILE A 247 9.15 4.36 -9.21
N LEU A 248 7.99 4.36 -8.57
CA LEU A 248 6.69 4.38 -9.21
C LEU A 248 6.12 5.81 -9.21
N PHE A 249 5.57 6.25 -10.33
CA PHE A 249 4.73 7.44 -10.43
C PHE A 249 3.26 7.04 -10.45
N GLY A 250 2.47 7.58 -9.52
CA GLY A 250 1.08 7.19 -9.29
C GLY A 250 0.09 8.35 -9.41
N PRO A 251 -0.49 8.64 -10.59
CA PRO A 251 -1.67 9.48 -10.69
C PRO A 251 -2.89 8.76 -10.11
N GLY A 252 -3.75 9.52 -9.41
CA GLY A 252 -4.91 8.94 -8.74
C GLY A 252 -6.01 9.95 -8.44
N ILE A 253 -7.06 9.45 -7.82
CA ILE A 253 -8.21 10.21 -7.37
C ILE A 253 -8.59 9.77 -5.95
N LEU A 254 -8.92 10.75 -5.11
CA LEU A 254 -9.42 10.53 -3.76
C LEU A 254 -10.75 11.26 -3.61
N TYR A 255 -11.79 10.54 -3.21
CA TYR A 255 -13.03 11.10 -2.70
C TYR A 255 -13.08 10.90 -1.20
N GLU A 256 -13.15 11.99 -0.46
CA GLU A 256 -13.09 12.01 1.00
C GLU A 256 -14.36 12.66 1.56
N ALA A 257 -15.18 11.87 2.24
CA ALA A 257 -16.34 12.30 3.01
C ALA A 257 -16.01 12.41 4.50
N ARG A 258 -16.99 12.80 5.33
CA ARG A 258 -16.75 13.00 6.78
C ARG A 258 -16.40 11.72 7.55
N THR A 259 -16.88 10.56 7.10
CA THR A 259 -16.74 9.29 7.80
C THR A 259 -16.11 8.19 6.95
N PHE A 260 -15.95 8.43 5.65
CA PHE A 260 -15.33 7.46 4.75
C PHE A 260 -14.54 8.16 3.65
N ALA A 261 -13.62 7.44 3.04
CA ALA A 261 -12.96 7.85 1.82
C ALA A 261 -12.84 6.66 0.86
N VAL A 262 -12.80 6.98 -0.44
CA VAL A 262 -12.55 6.01 -1.52
C VAL A 262 -11.43 6.58 -2.39
N GLU A 263 -10.49 5.75 -2.75
CA GLU A 263 -9.31 6.15 -3.49
C GLU A 263 -8.94 5.15 -4.58
N ALA A 264 -8.35 5.64 -5.66
CA ALA A 264 -7.81 4.81 -6.74
C ALA A 264 -6.53 5.45 -7.27
N THR A 265 -5.52 4.63 -7.54
CA THR A 265 -4.22 5.06 -8.06
C THR A 265 -3.70 4.03 -9.05
N VAL A 266 -3.02 4.49 -10.10
CA VAL A 266 -2.31 3.64 -11.05
C VAL A 266 -0.83 3.98 -10.96
N GLY A 267 -0.02 3.07 -10.42
CA GLY A 267 1.43 3.21 -10.30
C GLY A 267 2.13 2.68 -11.55
N LEU A 268 2.97 3.52 -12.16
CA LEU A 268 3.78 3.20 -13.32
C LEU A 268 5.25 3.39 -12.95
N PRO A 269 6.13 2.44 -13.22
CA PRO A 269 7.55 2.60 -12.94
C PRO A 269 8.17 3.67 -13.84
N ILE A 270 8.94 4.56 -13.22
CA ILE A 270 9.73 5.61 -13.91
C ILE A 270 11.23 5.43 -13.68
N VAL A 271 11.63 4.66 -12.68
CA VAL A 271 12.98 4.15 -12.46
C VAL A 271 12.86 2.66 -12.18
N ARG A 272 13.65 1.87 -12.88
CA ARG A 272 13.79 0.43 -12.74
C ARG A 272 15.28 0.10 -12.77
N ASP A 273 15.89 -0.05 -11.64
CA ASP A 273 17.28 -0.48 -11.46
C ASP A 273 17.22 -1.66 -10.48
N VAL A 274 16.76 -2.80 -11.00
CA VAL A 274 16.40 -3.99 -10.23
C VAL A 274 17.08 -5.19 -10.87
N ASP A 275 18.00 -5.81 -10.12
CA ASP A 275 18.82 -6.91 -10.58
C ASP A 275 18.58 -8.23 -9.80
N GLN A 276 17.85 -8.17 -8.68
CA GLN A 276 17.72 -9.30 -7.75
C GLN A 276 16.30 -9.87 -7.64
N ARG A 277 15.32 -9.24 -8.23
CA ARG A 277 13.92 -9.66 -8.26
C ARG A 277 13.23 -9.22 -9.55
N PRO A 278 12.02 -9.74 -9.87
CA PRO A 278 11.23 -9.22 -10.97
C PRO A 278 10.92 -7.72 -10.82
N GLU A 279 10.98 -6.98 -11.93
CA GLU A 279 10.64 -5.55 -11.97
C GLU A 279 9.12 -5.34 -11.87
N THR A 280 8.70 -4.21 -11.32
CA THR A 280 7.29 -3.83 -11.33
C THR A 280 6.91 -3.21 -12.68
N ASP A 281 5.92 -3.77 -13.35
CA ASP A 281 5.37 -3.21 -14.59
C ASP A 281 4.20 -2.26 -14.33
N LEU A 282 3.32 -2.65 -13.40
CA LEU A 282 2.08 -1.94 -13.13
C LEU A 282 1.59 -2.22 -11.72
N VAL A 283 1.11 -1.16 -11.05
CA VAL A 283 0.36 -1.29 -9.79
C VAL A 283 -0.99 -0.59 -9.93
N ILE A 284 -2.09 -1.28 -9.73
CA ILE A 284 -3.42 -0.67 -9.63
C ILE A 284 -3.88 -0.81 -8.19
N THR A 285 -4.16 0.31 -7.55
CA THR A 285 -4.59 0.33 -6.14
C THR A 285 -5.99 0.90 -6.02
N LEU A 286 -6.85 0.19 -5.30
CA LEU A 286 -8.14 0.67 -4.83
C LEU A 286 -8.12 0.70 -3.31
N GLY A 287 -8.56 1.79 -2.72
CA GLY A 287 -8.60 1.96 -1.27
C GLY A 287 -9.96 2.42 -0.78
N PHE A 288 -10.29 1.99 0.43
CA PHE A 288 -11.49 2.41 1.16
C PHE A 288 -11.12 2.64 2.62
N ARG A 289 -11.59 3.74 3.20
CA ARG A 289 -11.35 4.10 4.60
C ARG A 289 -12.67 4.41 5.31
N VAL A 290 -12.81 3.97 6.57
CA VAL A 290 -13.94 4.29 7.44
C VAL A 290 -13.43 4.78 8.79
N LEU A 291 -14.00 5.87 9.29
CA LEU A 291 -13.74 6.41 10.62
C LEU A 291 -14.95 6.13 11.54
N PHE A 292 -14.71 5.63 12.76
CA PHE A 292 -15.75 5.30 13.76
C PHE A 292 -15.28 5.47 15.21
#